data_f9e8644503948716425e3336f8efdbbe
#
_entry.id   f9e8644503948716425e3336f8efdbbe
#
_cell.length_a   1.000
_cell.length_b   1.000
_cell.length_c   1.000
_cell.angle_alpha   90.00
_cell.angle_beta   90.00
_cell.angle_gamma   90.00
#
_symmetry.space_group_name_H-M   'P 1'
#
loop_
_entity.id
_entity.type
_entity.pdbx_description
1 polymer ?
#
loop_
_entity_poly.entity_id
_entity_poly.type
_entity_poly.pdbx_seq_one_letter_code
_entity_poly.pdbx_strand_id
1 'polypeptide(L)'
;MKNKLMLLTAASAFSMAGIAADYTNIVLINLDDAGYGDFSFNGAYGYTTPNIDKMAAEGVRFTHFLAGQPISGASRAGLLTGCYPNRIGFAGAPGPDSNYGIHPDEMTIAEVLKQKGYSTAIFGKWHLGSQKEFLPLQNGFDEYYGLPYSNDMWPFHPQQGEVFNFPDLPTYDGNEIIGYNTDQTRLTTDYTTRSVNFIKKNKNKPFFLYLAHNMPHVPLAVSDKFKGKSEQGLYGDVMMEIDWSVGEIFKTLRELGLEDNTLVILTSDNGPWTNYGNHAGSAGGLREAKATTFDGGNRVPCIMYWKGKTLPGTTCNKLASNIDLLPTFAEITQAPLPTRKIDGVSILSLIEGKKDANPRESFVYYYNKNDLEAVTDGMFKLVFPHKYVTYGAYEPGNDGQPGKLTNLEIM
;
A
#
# COMPACT_ATOMS: atom_id res chain seq x y z
N MET A 1 -79.78 21.09 -2.92
CA MET A 1 -78.85 20.14 -3.53
C MET A 1 -77.44 20.79 -3.45
N LYS A 2 -76.59 20.31 -2.56
CA LYS A 2 -75.28 20.87 -2.37
C LYS A 2 -74.24 19.88 -2.93
N ASN A 3 -73.58 20.24 -4.06
CA ASN A 3 -72.49 19.48 -4.64
C ASN A 3 -71.25 19.73 -3.85
N LYS A 4 -70.70 18.69 -3.21
CA LYS A 4 -69.33 18.68 -2.65
C LYS A 4 -68.36 18.26 -3.71
N LEU A 5 -67.47 19.16 -4.11
CA LEU A 5 -66.33 18.92 -4.99
C LEU A 5 -65.20 18.34 -4.08
N MET A 6 -64.84 17.09 -4.32
CA MET A 6 -63.71 16.43 -3.68
C MET A 6 -62.44 16.73 -4.50
N LEU A 7 -61.54 17.54 -3.96
CA LEU A 7 -60.18 17.69 -4.50
C LEU A 7 -59.33 16.46 -4.09
N LEU A 8 -58.95 15.66 -5.08
CA LEU A 8 -57.87 14.67 -4.90
C LEU A 8 -56.52 15.38 -5.07
N THR A 9 -55.78 15.51 -4.00
CA THR A 9 -54.36 15.89 -4.04
C THR A 9 -53.52 14.64 -4.30
N ALA A 10 -53.04 14.51 -5.54
CA ALA A 10 -52.03 13.51 -5.89
C ALA A 10 -50.67 13.97 -5.33
N ALA A 11 -50.19 13.31 -4.31
CA ALA A 11 -48.83 13.46 -3.83
C ALA A 11 -47.88 12.69 -4.79
N SER A 12 -47.21 13.41 -5.69
CA SER A 12 -46.13 12.88 -6.49
C SER A 12 -44.90 12.66 -5.58
N ALA A 13 -44.64 11.41 -5.25
CA ALA A 13 -43.40 11.01 -4.67
C ALA A 13 -42.29 11.15 -5.74
N PHE A 14 -41.54 12.24 -5.70
CA PHE A 14 -40.28 12.34 -6.42
C PHE A 14 -39.31 11.34 -5.75
N SER A 15 -39.08 10.18 -6.38
CA SER A 15 -37.92 9.38 -6.12
C SER A 15 -36.70 10.20 -6.57
N MET A 16 -35.95 10.71 -5.64
CA MET A 16 -34.60 11.20 -5.92
C MET A 16 -33.76 9.97 -6.36
N ALA A 17 -33.78 9.66 -7.65
CA ALA A 17 -32.77 8.86 -8.26
C ALA A 17 -31.45 9.63 -8.00
N GLY A 18 -30.60 9.10 -7.13
CA GLY A 18 -29.29 9.67 -6.88
C GLY A 18 -28.57 9.77 -8.23
N ILE A 19 -28.18 10.97 -8.61
CA ILE A 19 -27.28 11.18 -9.75
C ILE A 19 -26.02 10.40 -9.36
N ALA A 20 -25.70 9.32 -10.10
CA ALA A 20 -24.44 8.61 -9.93
C ALA A 20 -23.32 9.64 -10.07
N ALA A 21 -22.41 9.67 -9.12
CA ALA A 21 -21.30 10.61 -9.16
C ALA A 21 -20.45 10.33 -10.41
N ASP A 22 -20.20 11.37 -11.21
CA ASP A 22 -19.40 11.27 -12.46
C ASP A 22 -17.90 11.03 -12.19
N TYR A 23 -17.52 10.58 -10.99
CA TYR A 23 -16.12 10.35 -10.58
C TYR A 23 -15.97 9.06 -9.79
N THR A 24 -14.78 8.50 -9.81
CA THR A 24 -14.40 7.31 -9.03
C THR A 24 -13.51 7.71 -7.87
N ASN A 25 -13.90 7.41 -6.64
CA ASN A 25 -13.02 7.53 -5.50
C ASN A 25 -11.97 6.42 -5.53
N ILE A 26 -10.80 6.70 -4.96
CA ILE A 26 -9.70 5.74 -4.91
C ILE A 26 -9.20 5.62 -3.48
N VAL A 27 -9.19 4.39 -2.97
CA VAL A 27 -8.57 4.02 -1.69
C VAL A 27 -7.45 3.03 -1.98
N LEU A 28 -6.22 3.43 -1.68
CA LEU A 28 -5.03 2.59 -1.80
C LEU A 28 -4.52 2.25 -0.42
N ILE A 29 -4.65 0.99 -0.01
CA ILE A 29 -4.15 0.44 1.25
C ILE A 29 -2.83 -0.26 0.94
N ASN A 30 -1.74 0.29 1.46
CA ASN A 30 -0.40 -0.24 1.26
C ASN A 30 0.20 -0.66 2.60
N LEU A 31 0.53 -1.93 2.72
CA LEU A 31 1.15 -2.49 3.92
C LEU A 31 2.67 -2.40 3.82
N ASP A 32 3.34 -2.48 4.96
CA ASP A 32 4.79 -2.44 5.06
C ASP A 32 5.32 -3.85 5.40
N ASP A 33 6.10 -4.45 4.51
CA ASP A 33 6.67 -5.79 4.66
C ASP A 33 5.65 -6.95 4.71
N ALA A 34 4.40 -6.78 4.27
CA ALA A 34 3.48 -7.90 4.18
C ALA A 34 3.87 -8.84 3.04
N GLY A 35 4.08 -10.10 3.37
CA GLY A 35 4.45 -11.14 2.42
C GLY A 35 3.29 -11.69 1.60
N TYR A 36 3.62 -12.36 0.50
CA TYR A 36 2.62 -12.98 -0.37
C TYR A 36 1.74 -13.99 0.36
N GLY A 37 2.28 -14.70 1.38
CA GLY A 37 1.59 -15.71 2.17
C GLY A 37 0.84 -15.20 3.40
N ASP A 38 0.76 -13.90 3.64
CA ASP A 38 0.30 -13.34 4.93
C ASP A 38 -1.22 -13.14 5.05
N PHE A 39 -2.01 -13.67 4.13
CA PHE A 39 -3.47 -13.57 4.18
C PHE A 39 -4.12 -14.94 4.14
N SER A 40 -5.28 -15.09 4.81
CA SER A 40 -5.99 -16.38 4.89
C SER A 40 -6.28 -16.96 3.50
N PHE A 41 -6.65 -16.13 2.53
CA PHE A 41 -6.90 -16.57 1.15
C PHE A 41 -5.63 -17.05 0.40
N ASN A 42 -4.44 -16.75 0.90
CA ASN A 42 -3.15 -17.21 0.39
C ASN A 42 -2.49 -18.26 1.31
N GLY A 43 -3.21 -18.74 2.34
CA GLY A 43 -2.78 -19.85 3.18
C GLY A 43 -2.08 -19.44 4.48
N ALA A 44 -2.27 -18.22 4.96
CA ALA A 44 -1.80 -17.81 6.29
C ALA A 44 -2.35 -18.74 7.36
N TYR A 45 -1.52 -19.04 8.35
CA TYR A 45 -1.83 -19.98 9.43
C TYR A 45 -1.81 -19.29 10.79
N GLY A 46 -2.71 -19.72 11.69
CA GLY A 46 -2.77 -19.26 13.08
C GLY A 46 -3.53 -17.95 13.29
N TYR A 47 -4.06 -17.35 12.24
CA TYR A 47 -4.98 -16.20 12.27
C TYR A 47 -5.84 -16.14 11.02
N THR A 48 -6.87 -15.30 11.01
CA THR A 48 -7.74 -15.10 9.86
C THR A 48 -7.91 -13.62 9.50
N THR A 49 -8.13 -13.35 8.21
CA THR A 49 -8.31 -12.00 7.66
C THR A 49 -9.67 -11.89 6.93
N PRO A 50 -10.81 -12.04 7.62
CA PRO A 50 -12.12 -12.23 7.00
C PRO A 50 -12.61 -11.03 6.16
N ASN A 51 -12.24 -9.79 6.51
CA ASN A 51 -12.60 -8.62 5.72
C ASN A 51 -11.79 -8.55 4.42
N ILE A 52 -10.51 -8.87 4.49
CA ILE A 52 -9.61 -8.95 3.33
C ILE A 52 -9.99 -10.15 2.46
N ASP A 53 -10.32 -11.29 3.04
CA ASP A 53 -10.81 -12.48 2.31
C ASP A 53 -12.11 -12.17 1.56
N LYS A 54 -13.02 -11.40 2.18
CA LYS A 54 -14.23 -10.92 1.53
C LYS A 54 -13.91 -10.00 0.36
N MET A 55 -12.99 -9.05 0.55
CA MET A 55 -12.49 -8.19 -0.53
C MET A 55 -11.94 -9.02 -1.70
N ALA A 56 -11.17 -10.07 -1.40
CA ALA A 56 -10.62 -10.99 -2.40
C ALA A 56 -11.70 -11.81 -3.12
N ALA A 57 -12.74 -12.24 -2.41
CA ALA A 57 -13.86 -12.99 -2.96
C ALA A 57 -14.79 -12.14 -3.84
N GLU A 58 -14.89 -10.85 -3.57
CA GLU A 58 -15.75 -9.90 -4.29
C GLU A 58 -14.98 -9.07 -5.33
N GLY A 59 -13.66 -9.12 -5.34
CA GLY A 59 -12.75 -8.41 -6.26
C GLY A 59 -11.94 -9.35 -7.14
N VAL A 60 -10.83 -8.85 -7.66
CA VAL A 60 -9.81 -9.58 -8.42
C VAL A 60 -8.52 -9.68 -7.62
N ARG A 61 -7.97 -10.90 -7.53
CA ARG A 61 -6.66 -11.17 -6.94
C ARG A 61 -5.59 -11.20 -8.03
N PHE A 62 -4.53 -10.41 -7.85
CA PHE A 62 -3.38 -10.48 -8.73
C PHE A 62 -2.34 -11.44 -8.15
N THR A 63 -1.98 -12.47 -8.89
CA THR A 63 -0.97 -13.45 -8.47
C THR A 63 0.44 -13.11 -8.97
N HIS A 64 0.57 -12.11 -9.85
CA HIS A 64 1.84 -11.66 -10.40
C HIS A 64 1.95 -10.13 -10.36
N PHE A 65 1.79 -9.58 -9.16
CA PHE A 65 1.93 -8.14 -8.90
C PHE A 65 3.27 -7.85 -8.23
N LEU A 66 4.06 -6.96 -8.83
CA LEU A 66 5.44 -6.72 -8.44
C LEU A 66 5.61 -5.33 -7.82
N ALA A 67 6.34 -5.25 -6.72
CA ALA A 67 6.86 -4.01 -6.18
C ALA A 67 7.98 -3.46 -7.09
N GLY A 68 8.08 -2.14 -7.22
CA GLY A 68 9.08 -1.48 -8.06
C GLY A 68 10.53 -1.79 -7.65
N GLN A 69 10.75 -1.97 -6.37
CA GLN A 69 11.98 -2.53 -5.77
C GLN A 69 11.64 -3.29 -4.48
N PRO A 70 12.49 -4.24 -4.04
CA PRO A 70 12.23 -5.04 -2.83
C PRO A 70 12.61 -4.30 -1.54
N ILE A 71 12.36 -2.98 -1.48
CA ILE A 71 12.66 -2.13 -0.30
C ILE A 71 11.69 -0.95 -0.26
N SER A 72 11.23 -0.61 0.96
CA SER A 72 10.13 0.31 1.21
C SER A 72 10.24 1.68 0.54
N GLY A 73 11.32 2.43 0.75
CA GLY A 73 11.43 3.80 0.22
C GLY A 73 11.37 3.82 -1.30
N ALA A 74 12.22 3.04 -1.96
CA ALA A 74 12.27 2.96 -3.43
C ALA A 74 10.97 2.41 -4.03
N SER A 75 10.36 1.39 -3.43
CA SER A 75 9.07 0.86 -3.90
C SER A 75 7.95 1.90 -3.82
N ARG A 76 7.87 2.66 -2.71
CA ARG A 76 6.87 3.73 -2.52
C ARG A 76 7.11 4.89 -3.50
N ALA A 77 8.37 5.23 -3.79
CA ALA A 77 8.70 6.20 -4.83
C ALA A 77 8.19 5.74 -6.20
N GLY A 78 8.44 4.49 -6.57
CA GLY A 78 7.92 3.90 -7.81
C GLY A 78 6.40 3.89 -7.88
N LEU A 79 5.74 3.45 -6.80
CA LEU A 79 4.28 3.42 -6.69
C LEU A 79 3.67 4.80 -6.95
N LEU A 80 4.19 5.84 -6.29
CA LEU A 80 3.59 7.18 -6.37
C LEU A 80 3.92 7.92 -7.65
N THR A 81 5.05 7.62 -8.33
CA THR A 81 5.49 8.34 -9.54
C THR A 81 5.25 7.60 -10.85
N GLY A 82 4.90 6.32 -10.78
CA GLY A 82 4.76 5.48 -11.98
C GLY A 82 6.10 5.18 -12.68
N CYS A 83 7.23 5.32 -11.97
CA CYS A 83 8.58 5.14 -12.51
C CYS A 83 9.30 3.99 -11.82
N TYR A 84 10.20 3.33 -12.54
CA TYR A 84 11.25 2.60 -11.84
C TYR A 84 12.06 3.58 -10.97
N PRO A 85 12.36 3.24 -9.71
CA PRO A 85 13.06 4.16 -8.80
C PRO A 85 14.40 4.68 -9.34
N ASN A 86 15.13 3.88 -10.11
CA ASN A 86 16.37 4.28 -10.76
C ASN A 86 16.19 5.38 -11.82
N ARG A 87 15.02 5.47 -12.49
CA ARG A 87 14.73 6.57 -13.42
C ARG A 87 14.73 7.93 -12.73
N ILE A 88 14.18 7.97 -11.52
CA ILE A 88 14.04 9.20 -10.74
C ILE A 88 15.19 9.41 -9.74
N GLY A 89 16.26 8.60 -9.85
CA GLY A 89 17.43 8.70 -8.98
C GLY A 89 17.18 8.30 -7.53
N PHE A 90 16.06 7.62 -7.25
CA PHE A 90 15.70 7.19 -5.90
C PHE A 90 16.24 5.78 -5.63
N ALA A 91 16.86 5.57 -4.47
CA ALA A 91 17.37 4.26 -4.08
C ALA A 91 17.23 4.03 -2.59
N GLY A 92 16.95 2.78 -2.21
CA GLY A 92 16.96 2.34 -0.81
C GLY A 92 15.78 2.87 0.01
N ALA A 93 16.07 3.15 1.27
CA ALA A 93 15.14 3.55 2.32
C ALA A 93 15.74 4.74 3.10
N PRO A 94 15.42 5.99 2.75
CA PRO A 94 16.00 7.16 3.40
C PRO A 94 15.64 7.21 4.89
N GLY A 95 16.66 7.30 5.74
CA GLY A 95 16.50 7.45 7.19
C GLY A 95 16.44 8.91 7.64
N PRO A 96 16.47 9.15 8.96
CA PRO A 96 16.37 10.49 9.53
C PRO A 96 17.47 11.45 9.08
N ASP A 97 18.68 10.94 8.84
CA ASP A 97 19.86 11.72 8.44
C ASP A 97 20.03 11.81 6.92
N SER A 98 19.12 11.24 6.14
CA SER A 98 19.19 11.28 4.69
C SER A 98 18.91 12.69 4.17
N ASN A 99 19.76 13.15 3.28
CA ASN A 99 19.64 14.48 2.65
C ASN A 99 18.98 14.43 1.26
N TYR A 100 18.25 13.35 0.97
CA TYR A 100 17.54 13.17 -0.29
C TYR A 100 16.11 12.68 -0.04
N GLY A 101 15.25 12.92 -1.01
CA GLY A 101 13.88 12.49 -1.04
C GLY A 101 13.34 12.47 -2.48
N ILE A 102 12.03 12.46 -2.62
CA ILE A 102 11.39 12.57 -3.93
C ILE A 102 11.72 13.92 -4.55
N HIS A 103 12.19 13.91 -5.80
CA HIS A 103 12.54 15.15 -6.49
C HIS A 103 11.28 15.96 -6.82
N PRO A 104 11.26 17.28 -6.63
CA PRO A 104 10.08 18.12 -6.83
C PRO A 104 9.55 18.15 -8.27
N ASP A 105 10.36 17.74 -9.25
CA ASP A 105 9.91 17.61 -10.64
C ASP A 105 9.19 16.27 -10.92
N GLU A 106 9.19 15.34 -9.99
CA GLU A 106 8.49 14.06 -10.12
C GLU A 106 7.06 14.18 -9.63
N MET A 107 6.11 14.07 -10.55
CA MET A 107 4.69 14.19 -10.23
C MET A 107 4.17 12.90 -9.60
N THR A 108 3.54 13.03 -8.45
CA THR A 108 2.92 11.90 -7.72
C THR A 108 1.50 11.62 -8.19
N ILE A 109 0.96 10.45 -7.83
CA ILE A 109 -0.47 10.11 -7.98
C ILE A 109 -1.36 11.22 -7.41
N ALA A 110 -1.02 11.76 -6.23
CA ALA A 110 -1.81 12.80 -5.59
C ALA A 110 -1.86 14.08 -6.45
N GLU A 111 -0.73 14.52 -7.01
CA GLU A 111 -0.66 15.68 -7.90
C GLU A 111 -1.41 15.45 -9.21
N VAL A 112 -1.30 14.24 -9.79
CA VAL A 112 -2.07 13.87 -10.99
C VAL A 112 -3.57 13.98 -10.73
N LEU A 113 -4.05 13.42 -9.63
CA LEU A 113 -5.48 13.42 -9.29
C LEU A 113 -6.00 14.80 -8.88
N LYS A 114 -5.17 15.64 -8.25
CA LYS A 114 -5.54 17.04 -7.94
C LYS A 114 -5.90 17.85 -9.18
N GLN A 115 -5.34 17.54 -10.35
CA GLN A 115 -5.73 18.19 -11.61
C GLN A 115 -7.21 17.93 -11.99
N LYS A 116 -7.84 16.90 -11.37
CA LYS A 116 -9.26 16.56 -11.51
C LYS A 116 -10.10 16.92 -10.28
N GLY A 117 -9.56 17.76 -9.38
CA GLY A 117 -10.29 18.26 -8.22
C GLY A 117 -10.42 17.24 -7.06
N TYR A 118 -9.58 16.18 -7.05
CA TYR A 118 -9.57 15.23 -5.95
C TYR A 118 -9.07 15.87 -4.67
N SER A 119 -9.74 15.60 -3.56
CA SER A 119 -9.16 15.75 -2.23
C SER A 119 -8.23 14.57 -1.97
N THR A 120 -7.06 14.82 -1.41
CA THR A 120 -6.00 13.83 -1.27
C THR A 120 -5.52 13.71 0.16
N ALA A 121 -5.37 12.50 0.67
CA ALA A 121 -4.81 12.28 2.00
C ALA A 121 -3.86 11.07 2.01
N ILE A 122 -2.85 11.17 2.87
CA ILE A 122 -2.02 10.05 3.28
C ILE A 122 -2.04 9.92 4.80
N PHE A 123 -2.34 8.72 5.27
CA PHE A 123 -2.22 8.38 6.69
C PHE A 123 -1.31 7.16 6.83
N GLY A 124 -0.19 7.35 7.56
CA GLY A 124 0.81 6.34 7.78
C GLY A 124 2.24 6.73 7.36
N LYS A 125 3.00 5.75 6.91
CA LYS A 125 4.41 5.86 6.54
C LYS A 125 4.60 6.53 5.19
N TRP A 126 5.39 7.62 5.16
CA TRP A 126 5.79 8.31 3.94
C TRP A 126 7.00 7.68 3.25
N HIS A 127 8.16 7.74 3.85
CA HIS A 127 9.44 7.15 3.44
C HIS A 127 10.03 7.68 2.12
N LEU A 128 9.72 8.93 1.73
CA LEU A 128 10.25 9.58 0.53
C LEU A 128 11.04 10.86 0.81
N GLY A 129 11.65 10.93 1.99
CA GLY A 129 12.42 12.07 2.49
C GLY A 129 11.74 12.70 3.70
N SER A 130 12.56 13.11 4.69
CA SER A 130 12.10 13.64 5.99
C SER A 130 12.24 15.16 6.11
N GLN A 131 12.97 15.81 5.20
CA GLN A 131 13.05 17.27 5.17
C GLN A 131 11.74 17.86 4.66
N LYS A 132 11.46 19.10 5.09
CA LYS A 132 10.18 19.78 4.84
C LYS A 132 9.77 19.79 3.36
N GLU A 133 10.72 19.98 2.46
CA GLU A 133 10.51 20.03 1.01
C GLU A 133 10.06 18.69 0.41
N PHE A 134 10.33 17.58 1.10
CA PHE A 134 9.96 16.23 0.65
C PHE A 134 8.68 15.70 1.30
N LEU A 135 8.11 16.41 2.29
CA LEU A 135 6.93 15.92 3.01
C LEU A 135 5.68 15.81 2.10
N PRO A 136 4.69 15.02 2.48
CA PRO A 136 3.52 14.74 1.63
C PRO A 136 2.76 15.97 1.14
N LEU A 137 2.63 17.05 1.96
CA LEU A 137 1.91 18.24 1.56
C LEU A 137 2.59 19.01 0.43
N GLN A 138 3.91 18.86 0.22
CA GLN A 138 4.66 19.39 -0.91
C GLN A 138 4.54 18.52 -2.16
N ASN A 139 3.99 17.30 -2.01
CA ASN A 139 3.89 16.28 -3.05
C ASN A 139 2.43 15.91 -3.35
N GLY A 140 1.54 16.90 -3.31
CA GLY A 140 0.16 16.81 -3.78
C GLY A 140 -0.88 16.33 -2.76
N PHE A 141 -0.50 15.97 -1.54
CA PHE A 141 -1.47 15.62 -0.51
C PHE A 141 -2.02 16.86 0.21
N ASP A 142 -3.33 16.85 0.52
CA ASP A 142 -3.97 17.91 1.30
C ASP A 142 -3.91 17.64 2.81
N GLU A 143 -3.91 16.35 3.20
CA GLU A 143 -3.85 15.91 4.58
C GLU A 143 -2.77 14.83 4.75
N TYR A 144 -1.99 14.96 5.83
CA TYR A 144 -1.01 13.97 6.23
C TYR A 144 -1.05 13.78 7.74
N TYR A 145 -1.02 12.51 8.17
CA TYR A 145 -0.76 12.15 9.56
C TYR A 145 0.05 10.86 9.57
N GLY A 146 1.24 10.87 10.20
CA GLY A 146 2.05 9.65 10.23
C GLY A 146 3.54 9.88 10.48
N LEU A 147 4.33 8.89 10.07
CA LEU A 147 5.76 8.85 10.26
C LEU A 147 6.50 9.16 8.93
N PRO A 148 7.54 10.02 8.97
CA PRO A 148 8.23 10.44 7.75
C PRO A 148 9.12 9.35 7.16
N TYR A 149 9.50 8.34 7.96
CA TYR A 149 10.31 7.17 7.58
C TYR A 149 9.86 5.94 8.37
N SER A 150 10.67 4.87 8.38
CA SER A 150 10.30 3.60 8.99
C SER A 150 10.21 3.68 10.52
N ASN A 151 9.26 2.98 11.10
CA ASN A 151 8.96 2.98 12.53
C ASN A 151 10.04 2.30 13.41
N ASP A 152 10.95 1.54 12.81
CA ASP A 152 12.11 0.95 13.48
C ASP A 152 13.30 1.92 13.60
N MET A 153 13.28 3.04 12.85
CA MET A 153 14.33 4.06 12.91
C MET A 153 14.08 5.01 14.09
N TRP A 154 14.20 4.50 15.31
CA TRP A 154 13.92 5.19 16.56
C TRP A 154 14.89 4.77 17.70
N PRO A 155 14.96 5.48 18.83
CA PRO A 155 15.90 5.19 19.90
C PRO A 155 15.78 3.81 20.57
N PHE A 156 14.65 3.13 20.34
CA PHE A 156 14.39 1.79 20.92
C PHE A 156 14.65 0.65 19.90
N HIS A 157 15.40 0.92 18.83
CA HIS A 157 15.81 -0.12 17.89
C HIS A 157 16.67 -1.19 18.63
N PRO A 158 16.48 -2.51 18.39
CA PRO A 158 17.22 -3.56 19.09
C PRO A 158 18.74 -3.44 19.00
N GLN A 159 19.27 -2.82 17.93
CA GLN A 159 20.70 -2.60 17.71
C GLN A 159 21.10 -1.12 17.91
N GLN A 160 20.33 -0.36 18.68
CA GLN A 160 20.65 1.02 19.01
C GLN A 160 21.93 1.09 19.86
N GLY A 161 22.84 1.99 19.52
CA GLY A 161 24.14 2.14 20.18
C GLY A 161 25.21 1.16 19.69
N GLU A 162 24.84 0.07 19.02
CA GLU A 162 25.77 -0.90 18.44
C GLU A 162 25.97 -0.71 16.94
N VAL A 163 24.84 -0.64 16.19
CA VAL A 163 24.82 -0.51 14.74
C VAL A 163 24.21 0.83 14.32
N PHE A 164 23.21 1.29 15.04
CA PHE A 164 22.46 2.50 14.75
C PHE A 164 22.51 3.51 15.89
N ASN A 165 22.35 4.79 15.56
CA ASN A 165 22.17 5.89 16.50
C ASN A 165 20.99 6.74 16.00
N PHE A 166 19.79 6.14 15.96
CA PHE A 166 18.60 6.83 15.50
C PHE A 166 18.18 7.92 16.49
N PRO A 167 17.76 9.09 16.00
CA PRO A 167 17.17 10.13 16.82
C PRO A 167 15.74 9.76 17.22
N ASP A 168 15.10 10.63 18.02
CA ASP A 168 13.67 10.53 18.29
C ASP A 168 12.85 10.54 17.00
N LEU A 169 11.92 9.58 16.89
CA LEU A 169 11.06 9.42 15.72
C LEU A 169 9.89 10.42 15.77
N PRO A 170 9.83 11.41 14.86
CA PRO A 170 8.75 12.38 14.87
C PRO A 170 7.46 11.80 14.32
N THR A 171 6.33 12.27 14.87
CA THR A 171 4.99 12.08 14.31
C THR A 171 4.49 13.40 13.76
N TYR A 172 4.03 13.40 12.53
CA TYR A 172 3.53 14.59 11.83
C TYR A 172 2.01 14.64 11.78
N ASP A 173 1.45 15.85 11.87
CA ASP A 173 0.11 16.20 11.40
C ASP A 173 0.26 17.40 10.44
N GLY A 174 -0.02 17.18 9.17
CA GLY A 174 0.38 18.11 8.10
C GLY A 174 1.90 18.25 8.01
N ASN A 175 2.41 19.47 8.13
CA ASN A 175 3.85 19.79 8.15
C ASN A 175 4.40 19.97 9.59
N GLU A 176 3.57 19.81 10.62
CA GLU A 176 3.95 20.07 11.99
C GLU A 176 4.29 18.78 12.73
N ILE A 177 5.37 18.78 13.50
CA ILE A 177 5.68 17.68 14.41
C ILE A 177 4.81 17.85 15.65
N ILE A 178 3.96 16.86 15.91
CA ILE A 178 3.03 16.86 17.04
C ILE A 178 3.49 16.00 18.23
N GLY A 179 4.57 15.27 18.05
CA GLY A 179 5.17 14.42 19.09
C GLY A 179 6.33 13.61 18.58
N TYR A 180 6.99 12.92 19.49
CA TYR A 180 8.11 12.03 19.20
C TYR A 180 7.88 10.68 19.85
N ASN A 181 8.41 9.62 19.25
CA ASN A 181 8.37 8.25 19.76
C ASN A 181 6.95 7.82 20.16
N THR A 182 5.97 8.16 19.31
CA THR A 182 4.55 7.86 19.55
C THR A 182 4.37 6.38 19.87
N ASP A 183 3.46 6.10 20.80
CA ASP A 183 3.06 4.73 21.11
C ASP A 183 2.59 3.99 19.85
N GLN A 184 3.42 3.09 19.36
CA GLN A 184 3.18 2.39 18.10
C GLN A 184 1.97 1.45 18.14
N THR A 185 1.50 1.07 19.34
CA THR A 185 0.26 0.26 19.48
C THR A 185 -0.99 0.99 19.00
N ARG A 186 -0.90 2.30 18.79
CA ARG A 186 -2.00 3.14 18.31
C ARG A 186 -1.97 3.43 16.82
N LEU A 187 -0.84 3.18 16.14
CA LEU A 187 -0.65 3.62 14.75
C LEU A 187 -1.75 3.11 13.82
N THR A 188 -2.04 1.80 13.83
CA THR A 188 -3.07 1.21 12.96
C THR A 188 -4.46 1.79 13.25
N THR A 189 -4.83 1.96 14.53
CA THR A 189 -6.12 2.53 14.92
C THR A 189 -6.23 4.02 14.61
N ASP A 190 -5.17 4.79 14.80
CA ASP A 190 -5.15 6.23 14.52
C ASP A 190 -5.26 6.47 12.98
N TYR A 191 -4.50 5.73 12.16
CA TYR A 191 -4.59 5.83 10.70
C TYR A 191 -5.98 5.44 10.18
N THR A 192 -6.57 4.38 10.74
CA THR A 192 -7.92 3.95 10.39
C THR A 192 -8.95 5.01 10.73
N THR A 193 -8.88 5.59 11.93
CA THR A 193 -9.77 6.67 12.38
C THR A 193 -9.67 7.90 11.49
N ARG A 194 -8.44 8.33 11.17
CA ARG A 194 -8.20 9.45 10.23
C ARG A 194 -8.76 9.17 8.86
N SER A 195 -8.58 7.95 8.34
CA SER A 195 -9.10 7.51 7.05
C SER A 195 -10.63 7.55 6.98
N VAL A 196 -11.29 7.00 8.00
CA VAL A 196 -12.75 7.04 8.14
C VAL A 196 -13.28 8.49 8.17
N ASN A 197 -12.62 9.36 8.95
CA ASN A 197 -13.01 10.77 9.03
C ASN A 197 -12.79 11.51 7.70
N PHE A 198 -11.69 11.23 7.00
CA PHE A 198 -11.42 11.79 5.68
C PHE A 198 -12.48 11.38 4.64
N ILE A 199 -12.87 10.10 4.59
CA ILE A 199 -13.93 9.61 3.71
C ILE A 199 -15.26 10.33 4.03
N LYS A 200 -15.64 10.42 5.31
CA LYS A 200 -16.87 11.12 5.76
C LYS A 200 -16.88 12.60 5.37
N LYS A 201 -15.75 13.29 5.55
CA LYS A 201 -15.57 14.70 5.20
C LYS A 201 -15.71 14.95 3.69
N ASN A 202 -15.26 14.00 2.86
CA ASN A 202 -15.18 14.13 1.43
C ASN A 202 -16.27 13.35 0.65
N LYS A 203 -17.32 12.87 1.32
CA LYS A 203 -18.37 12.01 0.73
C LYS A 203 -19.07 12.57 -0.51
N ASN A 204 -19.05 13.88 -0.73
CA ASN A 204 -19.75 14.57 -1.82
C ASN A 204 -18.82 15.07 -2.94
N LYS A 205 -17.55 14.67 -2.95
CA LYS A 205 -16.55 15.05 -3.94
C LYS A 205 -15.52 13.94 -4.13
N PRO A 206 -14.79 13.91 -5.27
CA PRO A 206 -13.81 12.87 -5.51
C PRO A 206 -12.68 12.94 -4.47
N PHE A 207 -12.20 11.77 -4.05
CA PHE A 207 -11.06 11.68 -3.14
C PHE A 207 -10.11 10.55 -3.49
N PHE A 208 -8.85 10.76 -3.13
CA PHE A 208 -7.79 9.75 -3.09
C PHE A 208 -7.28 9.62 -1.66
N LEU A 209 -7.42 8.44 -1.12
CA LEU A 209 -6.88 8.07 0.19
C LEU A 209 -5.74 7.07 0.00
N TYR A 210 -4.54 7.44 0.45
CA TYR A 210 -3.40 6.53 0.57
C TYR A 210 -3.23 6.15 2.04
N LEU A 211 -3.77 4.98 2.42
CA LEU A 211 -3.62 4.41 3.76
C LEU A 211 -2.35 3.56 3.76
N ALA A 212 -1.26 4.13 4.25
CA ALA A 212 0.09 3.58 4.21
C ALA A 212 0.47 3.04 5.60
N HIS A 213 -0.07 1.87 5.97
CA HIS A 213 0.21 1.26 7.25
C HIS A 213 1.71 1.03 7.48
N ASN A 214 2.18 1.26 8.71
CA ASN A 214 3.53 0.88 9.12
C ASN A 214 3.63 -0.62 9.41
N MET A 215 2.52 -1.25 9.77
CA MET A 215 2.44 -2.67 10.04
C MET A 215 2.22 -3.47 8.75
N PRO A 216 2.71 -4.71 8.71
CA PRO A 216 3.37 -5.49 9.76
C PRO A 216 4.92 -5.37 9.83
N HIS A 217 5.51 -4.21 9.47
CA HIS A 217 6.95 -3.97 9.66
C HIS A 217 7.31 -3.94 11.15
N VAL A 218 8.47 -4.49 11.48
CA VAL A 218 9.03 -4.42 12.85
C VAL A 218 9.42 -2.98 13.25
N PRO A 219 9.38 -2.64 14.56
CA PRO A 219 8.86 -3.42 15.67
C PRO A 219 7.35 -3.59 15.55
N LEU A 220 6.89 -4.82 15.78
CA LEU A 220 5.46 -5.09 15.74
C LEU A 220 4.77 -4.44 16.95
N ALA A 221 3.66 -3.78 16.68
CA ALA A 221 2.83 -3.18 17.71
C ALA A 221 1.35 -3.33 17.35
N VAL A 222 0.52 -3.62 18.33
CA VAL A 222 -0.91 -3.87 18.17
C VAL A 222 -1.68 -3.31 19.35
N SER A 223 -2.89 -2.85 19.12
CA SER A 223 -3.76 -2.36 20.20
C SER A 223 -4.20 -3.49 21.13
N ASP A 224 -4.58 -3.14 22.37
CA ASP A 224 -5.07 -4.10 23.37
C ASP A 224 -6.29 -4.91 22.89
N LYS A 225 -7.04 -4.36 21.93
CA LYS A 225 -8.18 -5.05 21.32
C LYS A 225 -7.78 -6.34 20.61
N PHE A 226 -6.59 -6.40 20.01
CA PHE A 226 -6.12 -7.54 19.21
C PHE A 226 -5.00 -8.33 19.87
N LYS A 227 -4.34 -7.78 20.87
CA LYS A 227 -3.22 -8.40 21.58
C LYS A 227 -3.60 -9.78 22.15
N GLY A 228 -2.83 -10.80 21.77
CA GLY A 228 -3.01 -12.18 22.23
C GLY A 228 -4.24 -12.87 21.63
N LYS A 229 -4.73 -12.46 20.48
CA LYS A 229 -5.92 -13.04 19.82
C LYS A 229 -5.59 -14.13 18.82
N SER A 230 -4.38 -14.15 18.26
CA SER A 230 -3.97 -15.12 17.26
C SER A 230 -3.15 -16.26 17.85
N GLU A 231 -3.12 -17.41 17.17
CA GLU A 231 -2.20 -18.52 17.48
C GLU A 231 -0.79 -18.27 16.93
N GLN A 232 -0.65 -17.29 16.02
CA GLN A 232 0.64 -16.87 15.41
C GLN A 232 1.39 -15.82 16.25
N GLY A 233 0.93 -15.55 17.48
CA GLY A 233 1.53 -14.54 18.35
C GLY A 233 1.35 -13.12 17.82
N LEU A 234 2.30 -12.24 18.13
CA LEU A 234 2.16 -10.80 17.83
C LEU A 234 1.98 -10.49 16.33
N TYR A 235 2.61 -11.26 15.43
CA TYR A 235 2.47 -11.07 13.99
C TYR A 235 1.02 -11.28 13.54
N GLY A 236 0.40 -12.38 13.96
CA GLY A 236 -1.00 -12.65 13.64
C GLY A 236 -1.97 -11.65 14.26
N ASP A 237 -1.69 -11.19 15.49
CA ASP A 237 -2.49 -10.15 16.14
C ASP A 237 -2.49 -8.86 15.31
N VAL A 238 -1.32 -8.44 14.81
CA VAL A 238 -1.14 -7.29 13.92
C VAL A 238 -1.91 -7.47 12.62
N MET A 239 -1.84 -8.65 11.99
CA MET A 239 -2.59 -8.92 10.76
C MET A 239 -4.11 -8.90 10.97
N MET A 240 -4.60 -9.36 12.13
CA MET A 240 -6.01 -9.24 12.49
C MET A 240 -6.45 -7.79 12.70
N GLU A 241 -5.58 -6.91 13.24
CA GLU A 241 -5.87 -5.49 13.38
C GLU A 241 -5.88 -4.76 12.03
N ILE A 242 -4.98 -5.12 11.11
CA ILE A 242 -5.00 -4.63 9.73
C ILE A 242 -6.31 -5.06 9.02
N ASP A 243 -6.72 -6.32 9.19
CA ASP A 243 -7.99 -6.80 8.64
C ASP A 243 -9.20 -6.00 9.17
N TRP A 244 -9.22 -5.72 10.47
CA TRP A 244 -10.23 -4.83 11.06
C TRP A 244 -10.20 -3.44 10.44
N SER A 245 -9.03 -2.85 10.22
CA SER A 245 -8.88 -1.55 9.55
C SER A 245 -9.52 -1.55 8.17
N VAL A 246 -9.25 -2.57 7.36
CA VAL A 246 -9.88 -2.75 6.04
C VAL A 246 -11.41 -2.86 6.20
N GLY A 247 -11.89 -3.60 7.19
CA GLY A 247 -13.31 -3.72 7.51
C GLY A 247 -13.98 -2.37 7.81
N GLU A 248 -13.32 -1.50 8.60
CA GLU A 248 -13.84 -0.16 8.93
C GLU A 248 -13.92 0.77 7.69
N ILE A 249 -12.94 0.66 6.76
CA ILE A 249 -13.00 1.38 5.48
C ILE A 249 -14.21 0.93 4.66
N PHE A 250 -14.39 -0.37 4.44
CA PHE A 250 -15.54 -0.89 3.69
C PHE A 250 -16.88 -0.58 4.35
N LYS A 251 -16.96 -0.69 5.67
CA LYS A 251 -18.14 -0.31 6.45
C LYS A 251 -18.51 1.15 6.20
N THR A 252 -17.53 2.06 6.26
CA THR A 252 -17.73 3.50 6.03
C THR A 252 -18.20 3.77 4.61
N LEU A 253 -17.59 3.14 3.59
CA LEU A 253 -17.99 3.30 2.20
C LEU A 253 -19.44 2.85 1.97
N ARG A 254 -19.88 1.73 2.57
CA ARG A 254 -21.24 1.22 2.49
C ARG A 254 -22.26 2.12 3.19
N GLU A 255 -21.96 2.54 4.43
CA GLU A 255 -22.84 3.43 5.21
C GLU A 255 -23.08 4.78 4.52
N LEU A 256 -22.11 5.24 3.72
CA LEU A 256 -22.20 6.49 2.97
C LEU A 256 -22.69 6.32 1.53
N GLY A 257 -22.96 5.09 1.07
CA GLY A 257 -23.37 4.81 -0.30
C GLY A 257 -22.28 5.07 -1.34
N LEU A 258 -20.99 4.98 -0.95
CA LEU A 258 -19.83 5.27 -1.81
C LEU A 258 -19.19 4.01 -2.40
N GLU A 259 -19.59 2.82 -1.97
CA GLU A 259 -18.95 1.56 -2.37
C GLU A 259 -18.99 1.35 -3.89
N ASP A 260 -20.10 1.73 -4.56
CA ASP A 260 -20.31 1.50 -5.98
C ASP A 260 -19.40 2.36 -6.88
N ASN A 261 -18.93 3.50 -6.38
CA ASN A 261 -18.04 4.40 -7.11
C ASN A 261 -16.64 4.54 -6.48
N THR A 262 -16.20 3.54 -5.73
CA THR A 262 -14.88 3.53 -5.11
C THR A 262 -14.07 2.29 -5.55
N LEU A 263 -12.90 2.54 -6.12
CA LEU A 263 -11.87 1.52 -6.32
C LEU A 263 -11.06 1.39 -5.03
N VAL A 264 -11.05 0.20 -4.43
CA VAL A 264 -10.22 -0.12 -3.26
C VAL A 264 -9.12 -1.10 -3.69
N ILE A 265 -7.87 -0.76 -3.38
CA ILE A 265 -6.70 -1.59 -3.66
C ILE A 265 -6.01 -1.89 -2.33
N LEU A 266 -5.65 -3.15 -2.10
CA LEU A 266 -4.80 -3.58 -1.01
C LEU A 266 -3.56 -4.24 -1.60
N THR A 267 -2.37 -3.79 -1.17
CA THR A 267 -1.08 -4.34 -1.58
C THR A 267 -0.03 -4.14 -0.50
N SER A 268 1.21 -4.55 -0.76
CA SER A 268 2.39 -4.31 0.08
C SER A 268 3.47 -3.59 -0.72
N ASP A 269 4.35 -2.89 -0.03
CA ASP A 269 5.47 -2.19 -0.68
C ASP A 269 6.62 -3.11 -1.09
N ASN A 270 6.84 -4.20 -0.38
CA ASN A 270 7.78 -5.28 -0.70
C ASN A 270 7.41 -6.56 0.04
N GLY A 271 8.16 -7.63 -0.20
CA GLY A 271 7.99 -8.89 0.51
C GLY A 271 8.42 -8.82 1.99
N PRO A 272 8.23 -9.90 2.75
CA PRO A 272 8.44 -9.93 4.22
C PRO A 272 9.91 -9.83 4.59
N TRP A 273 10.20 -9.28 5.76
CA TRP A 273 11.56 -9.21 6.29
C TRP A 273 11.86 -10.40 7.21
N THR A 274 12.09 -11.56 6.63
CA THR A 274 12.20 -12.84 7.34
C THR A 274 13.36 -12.95 8.34
N ASN A 275 14.27 -11.97 8.34
CA ASN A 275 15.34 -11.85 9.33
C ASN A 275 14.85 -11.78 10.79
N TYR A 276 13.60 -11.36 11.02
CA TYR A 276 13.01 -11.21 12.36
C TYR A 276 12.22 -12.45 12.82
N GLY A 277 12.31 -13.57 12.12
CA GLY A 277 11.74 -14.86 12.53
C GLY A 277 10.25 -14.81 12.82
N ASN A 278 9.83 -15.04 14.07
CA ASN A 278 8.41 -15.03 14.47
C ASN A 278 7.75 -13.63 14.45
N HIS A 279 8.53 -12.56 14.24
CA HIS A 279 8.01 -11.21 13.99
C HIS A 279 8.03 -10.83 12.51
N ALA A 280 8.20 -11.78 11.63
CA ALA A 280 8.20 -11.57 10.19
C ALA A 280 7.05 -12.30 9.51
N GLY A 281 6.65 -11.78 8.34
CA GLY A 281 5.68 -12.41 7.46
C GLY A 281 6.24 -13.57 6.64
N SER A 282 5.40 -14.10 5.78
CA SER A 282 5.67 -15.27 4.93
C SER A 282 5.66 -14.91 3.44
N ALA A 283 6.69 -15.30 2.72
CA ALA A 283 6.73 -15.18 1.26
C ALA A 283 5.82 -16.22 0.55
N GLY A 284 5.13 -17.11 1.29
CA GLY A 284 4.18 -18.08 0.72
C GLY A 284 4.82 -19.10 -0.22
N GLY A 285 6.05 -19.55 0.05
CA GLY A 285 6.80 -20.49 -0.79
C GLY A 285 7.56 -19.84 -1.96
N LEU A 286 7.50 -18.51 -2.14
CA LEU A 286 8.35 -17.79 -3.07
C LEU A 286 9.78 -17.74 -2.54
N ARG A 287 10.76 -17.72 -3.46
CA ARG A 287 12.19 -17.70 -3.11
C ARG A 287 12.58 -16.37 -2.49
N GLU A 288 13.36 -16.42 -1.38
CA GLU A 288 13.91 -15.28 -0.65
C GLU A 288 12.85 -14.32 -0.11
N ALA A 289 13.22 -13.08 0.19
CA ALA A 289 12.36 -12.12 0.86
C ALA A 289 12.84 -10.68 0.59
N LYS A 290 12.38 -9.70 1.40
CA LYS A 290 12.80 -8.28 1.35
C LYS A 290 14.29 -8.13 1.08
N ALA A 291 14.69 -7.07 0.39
CA ALA A 291 16.07 -6.77 0.01
C ALA A 291 16.69 -7.76 -1.00
N THR A 292 15.87 -8.54 -1.70
CA THR A 292 16.31 -9.38 -2.82
C THR A 292 15.36 -9.25 -4.00
N THR A 293 15.90 -9.36 -5.21
CA THR A 293 15.10 -9.31 -6.45
C THR A 293 14.48 -10.67 -6.83
N PHE A 294 14.57 -11.66 -5.95
CA PHE A 294 13.80 -12.89 -6.07
C PHE A 294 12.31 -12.64 -5.79
N ASP A 295 11.46 -13.58 -6.17
CA ASP A 295 10.02 -13.37 -6.10
C ASP A 295 9.52 -13.10 -4.69
N GLY A 296 10.13 -13.69 -3.65
CA GLY A 296 9.78 -13.40 -2.26
C GLY A 296 10.01 -11.96 -1.83
N GLY A 297 10.91 -11.23 -2.51
CA GLY A 297 11.17 -9.81 -2.23
C GLY A 297 10.29 -8.85 -3.04
N ASN A 298 10.03 -9.16 -4.30
CA ASN A 298 9.32 -8.25 -5.20
C ASN A 298 7.85 -8.61 -5.44
N ARG A 299 7.48 -9.89 -5.37
CA ARG A 299 6.11 -10.33 -5.62
C ARG A 299 5.28 -10.21 -4.37
N VAL A 300 4.36 -9.24 -4.40
CA VAL A 300 3.57 -8.85 -3.25
C VAL A 300 2.10 -9.23 -3.43
N PRO A 301 1.33 -9.39 -2.32
CA PRO A 301 -0.11 -9.59 -2.42
C PRO A 301 -0.76 -8.36 -3.04
N CYS A 302 -1.75 -8.57 -3.90
CA CYS A 302 -2.55 -7.49 -4.45
C CYS A 302 -3.98 -7.94 -4.69
N ILE A 303 -4.93 -7.18 -4.15
CA ILE A 303 -6.36 -7.32 -4.38
C ILE A 303 -6.89 -5.98 -4.85
N MET A 304 -7.73 -5.99 -5.88
CA MET A 304 -8.42 -4.81 -6.36
C MET A 304 -9.93 -5.07 -6.37
N TYR A 305 -10.67 -4.22 -5.69
CA TYR A 305 -12.11 -4.28 -5.58
C TYR A 305 -12.74 -3.01 -6.14
N TRP A 306 -13.61 -3.17 -7.10
CA TRP A 306 -14.41 -2.09 -7.66
C TRP A 306 -15.79 -2.64 -8.06
N LYS A 307 -16.79 -2.36 -7.24
CA LYS A 307 -18.10 -2.94 -7.38
C LYS A 307 -18.72 -2.67 -8.76
N GLY A 308 -19.14 -3.72 -9.43
CA GLY A 308 -19.70 -3.62 -10.79
C GLY A 308 -18.69 -3.40 -11.91
N LYS A 309 -17.40 -3.34 -11.60
CA LYS A 309 -16.31 -3.21 -12.58
C LYS A 309 -15.35 -4.40 -12.54
N THR A 310 -14.89 -4.81 -11.34
CA THR A 310 -14.12 -6.04 -11.19
C THR A 310 -15.05 -7.26 -11.30
N LEU A 311 -14.54 -8.35 -11.86
CA LEU A 311 -15.24 -9.64 -11.87
C LEU A 311 -15.04 -10.33 -10.53
N PRO A 312 -16.09 -10.58 -9.72
CA PRO A 312 -15.98 -11.14 -8.39
C PRO A 312 -15.25 -12.49 -8.36
N GLY A 313 -14.37 -12.68 -7.39
CA GLY A 313 -13.69 -13.94 -7.12
C GLY A 313 -12.72 -14.39 -8.21
N THR A 314 -12.32 -13.51 -9.12
CA THR A 314 -11.40 -13.85 -10.20
C THR A 314 -9.94 -13.71 -9.78
N THR A 315 -9.08 -14.37 -10.53
CA THR A 315 -7.63 -14.31 -10.36
C THR A 315 -6.99 -13.83 -11.65
N CYS A 316 -6.18 -12.77 -11.56
CA CYS A 316 -5.36 -12.26 -12.65
C CYS A 316 -3.92 -12.73 -12.46
N ASN A 317 -3.42 -13.52 -13.41
CA ASN A 317 -2.04 -14.02 -13.42
C ASN A 317 -1.13 -13.24 -14.40
N LYS A 318 -1.63 -12.15 -14.97
CA LYS A 318 -0.87 -11.28 -15.85
C LYS A 318 0.12 -10.44 -15.05
N LEU A 319 1.23 -10.12 -15.67
CA LEU A 319 2.26 -9.27 -15.12
C LEU A 319 1.69 -7.86 -14.87
N ALA A 320 1.86 -7.38 -13.65
CA ALA A 320 1.49 -6.04 -13.22
C ALA A 320 2.45 -5.57 -12.11
N SER A 321 2.49 -4.28 -11.86
CA SER A 321 3.39 -3.70 -10.86
C SER A 321 2.75 -2.49 -10.17
N ASN A 322 3.25 -2.15 -8.99
CA ASN A 322 2.82 -0.94 -8.30
C ASN A 322 3.12 0.36 -9.08
N ILE A 323 4.15 0.37 -9.97
CA ILE A 323 4.41 1.51 -10.87
C ILE A 323 3.30 1.71 -11.90
N ASP A 324 2.42 0.74 -12.09
CA ASP A 324 1.29 0.82 -13.03
C ASP A 324 0.09 1.58 -12.44
N LEU A 325 0.07 1.84 -11.13
CA LEU A 325 -1.06 2.47 -10.47
C LEU A 325 -1.26 3.92 -10.91
N LEU A 326 -0.19 4.71 -11.06
CA LEU A 326 -0.31 6.10 -11.52
C LEU A 326 -1.00 6.21 -12.88
N PRO A 327 -0.54 5.57 -13.97
CA PRO A 327 -1.20 5.66 -15.27
C PRO A 327 -2.60 5.02 -15.27
N THR A 328 -2.85 4.01 -14.43
CA THR A 328 -4.17 3.42 -14.26
C THR A 328 -5.15 4.40 -13.64
N PHE A 329 -4.76 5.12 -12.58
CA PHE A 329 -5.61 6.12 -11.96
C PHE A 329 -5.82 7.33 -12.88
N ALA A 330 -4.79 7.73 -13.63
CA ALA A 330 -4.92 8.76 -14.66
C ALA A 330 -5.96 8.38 -15.74
N GLU A 331 -5.95 7.14 -16.22
CA GLU A 331 -6.95 6.65 -17.18
C GLU A 331 -8.36 6.62 -16.58
N ILE A 332 -8.54 6.06 -15.38
CA ILE A 332 -9.84 5.99 -14.68
C ILE A 332 -10.46 7.38 -14.52
N THR A 333 -9.64 8.37 -14.15
CA THR A 333 -10.09 9.73 -13.83
C THR A 333 -9.98 10.71 -14.98
N GLN A 334 -9.44 10.26 -16.12
CA GLN A 334 -9.14 11.10 -17.28
C GLN A 334 -8.20 12.27 -16.92
N ALA A 335 -7.32 12.05 -15.95
CA ALA A 335 -6.29 13.02 -15.60
C ALA A 335 -5.14 12.98 -16.60
N PRO A 336 -4.52 14.12 -16.92
CA PRO A 336 -3.32 14.12 -17.76
C PRO A 336 -2.17 13.40 -17.06
N LEU A 337 -1.42 12.62 -17.82
CA LEU A 337 -0.20 12.01 -17.33
C LEU A 337 0.90 13.07 -17.09
N PRO A 338 1.89 12.76 -16.25
CA PRO A 338 3.08 13.61 -16.12
C PRO A 338 3.73 13.88 -17.47
N THR A 339 4.31 15.06 -17.65
CA THR A 339 5.04 15.41 -18.87
C THR A 339 6.38 14.70 -18.97
N ARG A 340 6.99 14.33 -17.85
CA ARG A 340 8.15 13.45 -17.79
C ARG A 340 7.76 12.01 -18.11
N LYS A 341 8.68 11.28 -18.71
CA LYS A 341 8.48 9.86 -19.04
C LYS A 341 8.29 9.03 -17.77
N ILE A 342 7.22 8.26 -17.72
CA ILE A 342 6.97 7.21 -16.71
C ILE A 342 7.21 5.82 -17.32
N ASP A 343 7.34 4.80 -16.48
CA ASP A 343 7.55 3.40 -16.87
C ASP A 343 6.30 2.54 -16.68
N GLY A 344 5.37 3.04 -15.87
CA GLY A 344 4.08 2.41 -15.64
C GLY A 344 3.22 2.38 -16.90
N VAL A 345 2.38 1.37 -16.98
CA VAL A 345 1.35 1.22 -18.01
C VAL A 345 -0.01 1.05 -17.34
N SER A 346 -1.09 1.52 -17.95
CA SER A 346 -2.40 1.32 -17.34
C SER A 346 -2.79 -0.17 -17.37
N ILE A 347 -3.21 -0.67 -16.23
CA ILE A 347 -3.73 -2.03 -16.03
C ILE A 347 -5.26 -2.04 -15.83
N LEU A 348 -5.95 -0.97 -16.20
CA LEU A 348 -7.42 -0.89 -16.09
C LEU A 348 -8.10 -2.08 -16.79
N SER A 349 -7.61 -2.49 -17.94
CA SER A 349 -8.12 -3.66 -18.67
C SER A 349 -8.02 -4.97 -17.87
N LEU A 350 -7.02 -5.12 -17.01
CA LEU A 350 -6.88 -6.29 -16.12
C LEU A 350 -7.85 -6.19 -14.95
N ILE A 351 -8.03 -5.00 -14.38
CA ILE A 351 -8.99 -4.74 -13.29
C ILE A 351 -10.41 -5.06 -13.75
N GLU A 352 -10.77 -4.67 -14.97
CA GLU A 352 -12.07 -4.95 -15.59
C GLU A 352 -12.22 -6.39 -16.13
N GLY A 353 -11.18 -7.20 -16.03
CA GLY A 353 -11.20 -8.59 -16.51
C GLY A 353 -11.34 -8.72 -18.03
N LYS A 354 -10.84 -7.76 -18.81
CA LYS A 354 -10.91 -7.83 -20.28
C LYS A 354 -10.13 -9.03 -20.79
N LYS A 355 -10.80 -9.83 -21.63
CA LYS A 355 -10.21 -11.01 -22.23
C LYS A 355 -8.97 -10.62 -23.04
N ASP A 356 -7.93 -11.44 -22.93
CA ASP A 356 -6.67 -11.32 -23.67
C ASP A 356 -5.86 -10.03 -23.36
N ALA A 357 -6.28 -9.23 -22.35
CA ALA A 357 -5.51 -8.07 -21.93
C ALA A 357 -4.13 -8.48 -21.39
N ASN A 358 -3.08 -7.81 -21.88
CA ASN A 358 -1.70 -7.98 -21.43
C ASN A 358 -0.93 -6.66 -21.58
N PRO A 359 -1.29 -5.62 -20.81
CA PRO A 359 -0.74 -4.27 -21.00
C PRO A 359 0.73 -4.14 -20.63
N ARG A 360 1.24 -5.00 -19.73
CA ARG A 360 2.65 -5.04 -19.34
C ARG A 360 3.32 -6.30 -19.88
N GLU A 361 4.25 -6.15 -20.81
CA GLU A 361 4.92 -7.27 -21.46
C GLU A 361 6.21 -7.67 -20.74
N SER A 362 6.81 -6.78 -19.96
CA SER A 362 8.05 -7.07 -19.23
C SER A 362 8.19 -6.22 -17.97
N PHE A 363 9.00 -6.72 -17.03
CA PHE A 363 9.40 -5.99 -15.84
C PHE A 363 10.89 -6.17 -15.59
N VAL A 364 11.54 -5.09 -15.18
CA VAL A 364 12.99 -5.04 -14.91
C VAL A 364 13.22 -4.87 -13.41
N TYR A 365 14.04 -5.73 -12.86
CA TYR A 365 14.35 -5.73 -11.43
C TYR A 365 15.64 -4.96 -11.18
N TYR A 366 15.54 -3.89 -10.42
CA TYR A 366 16.67 -3.09 -9.97
C TYR A 366 16.75 -3.15 -8.46
N TYR A 367 17.96 -3.29 -7.92
CA TYR A 367 18.20 -3.20 -6.49
C TYR A 367 19.64 -2.73 -6.21
N ASN A 368 20.08 -2.68 -4.96
CA ASN A 368 21.44 -2.39 -4.51
C ASN A 368 22.09 -1.20 -5.27
N LYS A 369 21.59 0.02 -5.03
CA LYS A 369 21.96 1.26 -5.73
C LYS A 369 21.56 1.28 -7.22
N ASN A 370 20.41 0.67 -7.50
CA ASN A 370 19.83 0.61 -8.83
C ASN A 370 20.61 -0.25 -9.84
N ASP A 371 21.35 -1.25 -9.37
CA ASP A 371 21.94 -2.27 -10.22
C ASP A 371 20.84 -3.09 -10.89
N LEU A 372 21.07 -3.46 -12.17
CA LEU A 372 20.18 -4.33 -12.93
C LEU A 372 20.44 -5.78 -12.52
N GLU A 373 19.47 -6.43 -11.87
CA GLU A 373 19.64 -7.78 -11.35
C GLU A 373 18.83 -8.85 -12.09
N ALA A 374 17.66 -8.49 -12.64
CA ALA A 374 16.85 -9.44 -13.38
C ALA A 374 15.88 -8.76 -14.37
N VAL A 375 15.32 -9.57 -15.28
CA VAL A 375 14.21 -9.18 -16.18
C VAL A 375 13.23 -10.34 -16.31
N THR A 376 11.94 -10.05 -16.45
CA THR A 376 10.89 -11.05 -16.72
C THR A 376 9.95 -10.58 -17.82
N ASP A 377 9.44 -11.54 -18.59
CA ASP A 377 8.31 -11.38 -19.51
C ASP A 377 6.97 -11.88 -18.94
N GLY A 378 6.98 -12.19 -17.62
CA GLY A 378 5.84 -12.75 -16.91
C GLY A 378 5.77 -14.29 -16.94
N MET A 379 6.48 -14.96 -17.85
CA MET A 379 6.59 -16.42 -17.91
C MET A 379 7.98 -16.89 -17.46
N PHE A 380 9.01 -16.24 -17.95
CA PHE A 380 10.41 -16.53 -17.62
C PHE A 380 11.04 -15.34 -16.90
N LYS A 381 11.98 -15.63 -16.04
CA LYS A 381 12.80 -14.64 -15.34
C LYS A 381 14.28 -14.94 -15.59
N LEU A 382 14.97 -14.03 -16.26
CA LEU A 382 16.41 -14.06 -16.42
C LEU A 382 17.05 -13.28 -15.28
N VAL A 383 17.89 -13.94 -14.52
CA VAL A 383 18.65 -13.33 -13.41
C VAL A 383 20.09 -13.13 -13.87
N PHE A 384 20.61 -11.91 -13.72
CA PHE A 384 22.00 -11.57 -14.04
C PHE A 384 22.91 -11.86 -12.85
N PRO A 385 24.22 -12.10 -13.07
CA PRO A 385 25.16 -12.28 -11.98
C PRO A 385 25.20 -11.07 -11.04
N HIS A 386 24.91 -11.27 -9.77
CA HIS A 386 24.96 -10.22 -8.76
C HIS A 386 25.20 -10.82 -7.35
N LYS A 387 25.59 -9.95 -6.41
CA LYS A 387 25.66 -10.32 -4.98
C LYS A 387 24.32 -10.07 -4.32
N TYR A 388 23.86 -10.99 -3.50
CA TYR A 388 22.65 -10.82 -2.74
C TYR A 388 22.81 -11.40 -1.33
N VAL A 389 22.01 -10.89 -0.40
CA VAL A 389 21.90 -11.39 0.97
C VAL A 389 20.85 -12.48 0.98
N THR A 390 21.26 -13.76 1.15
CA THR A 390 20.29 -14.86 1.23
C THR A 390 19.79 -15.04 2.65
N TYR A 391 18.50 -15.24 2.80
CA TYR A 391 17.90 -15.56 4.10
C TYR A 391 18.24 -16.98 4.56
N GLY A 392 18.66 -17.86 3.67
CA GLY A 392 19.26 -19.17 4.03
C GLY A 392 20.59 -19.06 4.77
N ALA A 393 21.24 -17.88 4.70
CA ALA A 393 22.48 -17.60 5.45
C ALA A 393 22.24 -16.88 6.78
N TYR A 394 21.00 -16.61 7.17
CA TYR A 394 20.66 -16.04 8.46
C TYR A 394 20.42 -17.11 9.52
N GLU A 395 20.91 -16.86 10.72
CA GLU A 395 20.37 -17.48 11.93
C GLU A 395 19.06 -16.72 12.24
N PRO A 396 17.92 -17.39 12.34
CA PRO A 396 16.63 -16.72 12.53
C PRO A 396 16.60 -15.83 13.76
N GLY A 397 16.05 -14.63 13.63
CA GLY A 397 15.75 -13.77 14.75
C GLY A 397 14.58 -14.27 15.58
N ASN A 398 14.29 -13.60 16.69
CA ASN A 398 13.17 -13.93 17.57
C ASN A 398 12.72 -12.73 18.39
N ASP A 399 11.41 -12.65 18.68
CA ASP A 399 10.79 -11.63 19.56
C ASP A 399 11.23 -10.19 19.25
N GLY A 400 11.27 -9.86 17.95
CA GLY A 400 11.65 -8.53 17.46
C GLY A 400 13.15 -8.27 17.42
N GLN A 401 13.97 -9.25 17.79
CA GLN A 401 15.42 -9.18 17.58
C GLN A 401 15.78 -9.69 16.19
N PRO A 402 16.65 -8.99 15.45
CA PRO A 402 17.09 -9.45 14.14
C PRO A 402 18.01 -10.68 14.27
N GLY A 403 17.91 -11.57 13.29
CA GLY A 403 18.84 -12.67 13.13
C GLY A 403 20.23 -12.19 12.71
N LYS A 404 21.16 -13.13 12.60
CA LYS A 404 22.54 -12.87 12.20
C LYS A 404 22.83 -13.40 10.81
N LEU A 405 23.43 -12.57 9.98
CA LEU A 405 23.95 -13.02 8.70
C LEU A 405 25.17 -13.92 8.93
N THR A 406 25.14 -15.13 8.39
CA THR A 406 26.22 -16.11 8.49
C THR A 406 27.05 -16.18 7.22
N ASN A 407 26.47 -15.87 6.06
CA ASN A 407 27.15 -15.92 4.76
C ASN A 407 26.46 -15.00 3.73
N LEU A 408 27.18 -14.68 2.65
CA LEU A 408 26.66 -14.00 1.46
C LEU A 408 26.82 -14.91 0.25
N GLU A 409 25.78 -15.00 -0.57
CA GLU A 409 25.84 -15.72 -1.84
C GLU A 409 26.09 -14.79 -3.01
N ILE A 410 26.70 -15.37 -4.05
CA ILE A 410 26.95 -14.74 -5.35
C ILE A 410 26.28 -15.63 -6.39
N MET A 411 25.39 -15.05 -7.15
CA MET A 411 24.76 -15.73 -8.28
C MET A 411 25.54 -15.47 -9.55
#